data_3b339b8aebd3c7181c8cb95322d8d93f
#
_entry.id   3b339b8aebd3c7181c8cb95322d8d93f
#
_cell.length_a   1.000
_cell.length_b   1.000
_cell.length_c   1.000
_cell.angle_alpha   90.00
_cell.angle_beta   90.00
_cell.angle_gamma   90.00
#
_symmetry.space_group_name_H-M   'P 1'
#
loop_
_entity.id
_entity.type
_entity.pdbx_description
1 polymer ?
#
loop_
_entity_poly.entity_id
_entity_poly.type
_entity_poly.pdbx_seq_one_letter_code
_entity_poly.pdbx_strand_id
1 'polypeptide(L)'
;SKAFELIDHNALRRKFNDYGFPPQLSLWMLAFLSRRNQFVKVGGCVSAVMRSHAGAPQGTRAGPNVFKLLINDLSFQLPTIKYVDDVSVVSVASDPNDQTLQKAVASLIDWSNRNGLRMNNDKTKELTIIYFGRRHLVSDVPELTVGGISIERVCSFKVLGVIISQDLTWKEHVLYIVSKACKRLFIIYQLIRSGISVADVIAIYCSLIRSVLEYCSPVWHC
;
A
#
# COMPACT_ATOMS: atom_id res chain seq x y z
N SER A 1 -3.82 -3.83 -6.21
CA SER A 1 -4.28 -4.64 -5.09
C SER A 1 -5.81 -4.73 -5.14
N LYS A 2 -6.36 -5.90 -4.85
CA LYS A 2 -7.83 -6.13 -4.79
C LYS A 2 -8.29 -6.27 -3.34
N ALA A 3 -7.59 -5.65 -2.40
CA ALA A 3 -7.82 -5.85 -0.97
C ALA A 3 -9.26 -5.52 -0.54
N PHE A 4 -9.83 -4.42 -1.07
CA PHE A 4 -11.23 -4.06 -0.80
C PHE A 4 -12.26 -5.02 -1.42
N GLU A 5 -11.92 -5.69 -2.51
CA GLU A 5 -12.78 -6.65 -3.19
C GLU A 5 -12.78 -8.02 -2.48
N LEU A 6 -11.73 -8.31 -1.71
CA LEU A 6 -11.50 -9.59 -1.04
C LEU A 6 -11.94 -9.62 0.43
N ILE A 7 -12.54 -8.55 0.95
CA ILE A 7 -13.01 -8.52 2.34
C ILE A 7 -14.03 -9.64 2.58
N ASP A 8 -13.68 -10.62 3.41
CA ASP A 8 -14.56 -11.68 3.85
C ASP A 8 -15.55 -11.15 4.89
N HIS A 9 -16.83 -11.20 4.58
CA HIS A 9 -17.90 -10.73 5.47
C HIS A 9 -18.02 -11.57 6.75
N ASN A 10 -17.61 -12.85 6.73
CA ASN A 10 -17.59 -13.69 7.94
C ASN A 10 -16.43 -13.30 8.85
N ALA A 11 -15.26 -13.03 8.28
CA ALA A 11 -14.13 -12.47 9.05
C ALA A 11 -14.53 -11.14 9.69
N LEU A 12 -15.17 -10.27 8.93
CA LEU A 12 -15.65 -8.98 9.45
C LEU A 12 -16.68 -9.13 10.56
N ARG A 13 -17.61 -10.12 10.47
CA ARG A 13 -18.58 -10.42 11.53
C ARG A 13 -17.87 -10.80 12.83
N ARG A 14 -16.83 -11.65 12.76
CA ARG A 14 -16.01 -11.98 13.95
C ARG A 14 -15.39 -10.71 14.55
N LYS A 15 -14.79 -9.84 13.71
CA LYS A 15 -14.20 -8.58 14.17
C LYS A 15 -15.20 -7.66 14.87
N PHE A 16 -16.41 -7.52 14.36
CA PHE A 16 -17.45 -6.74 15.02
C PHE A 16 -17.75 -7.27 16.42
N ASN A 17 -17.84 -8.59 16.57
CA ASN A 17 -18.06 -9.20 17.88
C ASN A 17 -16.87 -8.99 18.81
N ASP A 18 -15.64 -9.21 18.32
CA ASP A 18 -14.40 -9.06 19.10
C ASP A 18 -14.21 -7.62 19.58
N TYR A 19 -14.63 -6.63 18.79
CA TYR A 19 -14.59 -5.21 19.16
C TYR A 19 -15.80 -4.73 19.96
N GLY A 20 -16.75 -5.62 20.30
CA GLY A 20 -17.94 -5.27 21.09
C GLY A 20 -18.93 -4.35 20.36
N PHE A 21 -19.03 -4.44 19.05
CA PHE A 21 -20.01 -3.65 18.30
C PHE A 21 -21.43 -4.06 18.68
N PRO A 22 -22.36 -3.09 18.84
CA PRO A 22 -23.76 -3.40 19.05
C PRO A 22 -24.31 -4.31 17.95
N PRO A 23 -25.07 -5.38 18.29
CA PRO A 23 -25.56 -6.35 17.31
C PRO A 23 -26.33 -5.72 16.15
N GLN A 24 -27.15 -4.70 16.43
CA GLN A 24 -27.94 -3.99 15.42
C GLN A 24 -27.05 -3.28 14.40
N LEU A 25 -25.97 -2.62 14.86
CA LEU A 25 -25.00 -1.94 13.99
C LEU A 25 -24.24 -2.95 13.13
N SER A 26 -23.82 -4.07 13.74
CA SER A 26 -23.14 -5.16 13.04
C SER A 26 -24.00 -5.76 11.93
N LEU A 27 -25.27 -6.05 12.24
CA LEU A 27 -26.24 -6.57 11.26
C LEU A 27 -26.51 -5.57 10.13
N TRP A 28 -26.69 -4.31 10.46
CA TRP A 28 -26.87 -3.25 9.46
C TRP A 28 -25.68 -3.13 8.53
N MET A 29 -24.46 -3.09 9.08
CA MET A 29 -23.24 -3.00 8.27
C MET A 29 -23.06 -4.23 7.37
N LEU A 30 -23.29 -5.43 7.89
CA LEU A 30 -23.21 -6.66 7.11
C LEU A 30 -24.29 -6.72 6.03
N ALA A 31 -25.52 -6.24 6.30
CA ALA A 31 -26.57 -6.13 5.30
C ALA A 31 -26.19 -5.16 4.18
N PHE A 32 -25.61 -4.02 4.54
CA PHE A 32 -25.09 -3.04 3.56
C PHE A 32 -24.01 -3.62 2.66
N LEU A 33 -23.12 -4.45 3.20
CA LEU A 33 -22.02 -5.05 2.44
C LEU A 33 -22.46 -6.26 1.61
N SER A 34 -23.49 -6.98 2.05
CA SER A 34 -23.93 -8.24 1.46
C SER A 34 -24.93 -8.02 0.31
N ARG A 35 -25.09 -9.07 -0.51
CA ARG A 35 -26.13 -9.17 -1.55
C ARG A 35 -26.13 -8.03 -2.57
N ARG A 36 -25.00 -7.40 -2.83
CA ARG A 36 -24.88 -6.33 -3.81
C ARG A 36 -24.87 -6.90 -5.22
N ASN A 37 -25.65 -6.30 -6.08
CA ASN A 37 -25.64 -6.55 -7.52
C ASN A 37 -24.81 -5.46 -8.20
N GLN A 38 -24.05 -5.84 -9.22
CA GLN A 38 -23.26 -4.91 -10.02
C GLN A 38 -23.37 -5.28 -11.51
N PHE A 39 -23.33 -4.27 -12.34
CA PHE A 39 -23.28 -4.40 -13.80
C PHE A 39 -22.45 -3.26 -14.39
N VAL A 40 -21.95 -3.44 -15.60
CA VAL A 40 -21.23 -2.41 -16.34
C VAL A 40 -22.17 -1.82 -17.37
N LYS A 41 -22.20 -0.48 -17.46
CA LYS A 41 -22.94 0.26 -18.48
C LYS A 41 -21.96 1.07 -19.31
N VAL A 42 -21.97 0.86 -20.63
CA VAL A 42 -21.15 1.60 -21.59
C VAL A 42 -22.06 2.05 -22.73
N GLY A 43 -22.24 3.35 -22.88
CA GLY A 43 -23.21 3.91 -23.80
C GLY A 43 -24.63 3.43 -23.50
N GLY A 44 -25.33 2.85 -24.48
CA GLY A 44 -26.66 2.24 -24.31
C GLY A 44 -26.65 0.76 -23.90
N CYS A 45 -25.48 0.12 -23.83
CA CYS A 45 -25.35 -1.32 -23.53
C CYS A 45 -25.13 -1.56 -22.04
N VAL A 46 -25.77 -2.61 -21.51
CA VAL A 46 -25.65 -3.03 -20.11
C VAL A 46 -25.22 -4.49 -20.07
N SER A 47 -24.21 -4.82 -19.24
CA SER A 47 -23.78 -6.19 -19.03
C SER A 47 -24.80 -7.00 -18.23
N ALA A 48 -24.61 -8.31 -18.18
CA ALA A 48 -25.33 -9.14 -17.22
C ALA A 48 -25.10 -8.66 -15.78
N VAL A 49 -26.13 -8.78 -14.94
CA VAL A 49 -26.04 -8.45 -13.52
C VAL A 49 -25.27 -9.56 -12.80
N MET A 50 -24.21 -9.18 -12.08
CA MET A 50 -23.45 -10.09 -11.24
C MET A 50 -23.62 -9.76 -9.76
N ARG A 51 -23.74 -10.80 -8.94
CA ARG A 51 -23.85 -10.64 -7.49
C ARG A 51 -22.47 -10.67 -6.86
N SER A 52 -22.18 -9.67 -6.02
CA SER A 52 -20.94 -9.63 -5.21
C SER A 52 -21.15 -10.41 -3.91
N HIS A 53 -20.24 -11.35 -3.63
CA HIS A 53 -20.29 -12.19 -2.42
C HIS A 53 -19.26 -11.76 -1.35
N ALA A 54 -18.36 -10.85 -1.70
CA ALA A 54 -17.31 -10.35 -0.81
C ALA A 54 -17.04 -8.86 -1.09
N GLY A 55 -16.14 -8.28 -0.32
CA GLY A 55 -15.66 -6.93 -0.53
C GLY A 55 -16.56 -5.82 0.00
N ALA A 56 -16.07 -4.60 -0.14
CA ALA A 56 -16.78 -3.38 0.20
C ALA A 56 -16.99 -2.51 -1.05
N PRO A 57 -18.12 -1.75 -1.12
CA PRO A 57 -18.38 -0.87 -2.26
C PRO A 57 -17.33 0.26 -2.32
N GLN A 58 -16.69 0.41 -3.48
CA GLN A 58 -15.77 1.49 -3.73
C GLN A 58 -16.50 2.85 -3.79
N GLY A 59 -15.82 3.94 -3.38
CA GLY A 59 -16.41 5.27 -3.36
C GLY A 59 -17.36 5.56 -2.19
N THR A 60 -17.53 4.62 -1.27
CA THR A 60 -18.32 4.84 -0.06
C THR A 60 -17.44 5.16 1.15
N ARG A 61 -17.97 5.90 2.13
CA ARG A 61 -17.29 6.16 3.41
C ARG A 61 -17.14 4.88 4.26
N ALA A 62 -17.98 3.90 4.05
CA ALA A 62 -17.95 2.64 4.80
C ALA A 62 -16.75 1.75 4.39
N GLY A 63 -16.39 1.71 3.11
CA GLY A 63 -15.32 0.86 2.61
C GLY A 63 -14.00 0.98 3.38
N PRO A 64 -13.38 2.18 3.44
CA PRO A 64 -12.16 2.39 4.20
C PRO A 64 -12.28 2.05 5.70
N ASN A 65 -13.41 2.36 6.33
CA ASN A 65 -13.63 2.08 7.75
C ASN A 65 -13.73 0.58 8.02
N VAL A 66 -14.45 -0.15 7.18
CA VAL A 66 -14.56 -1.61 7.25
C VAL A 66 -13.20 -2.28 7.07
N PHE A 67 -12.40 -1.80 6.12
CA PHE A 67 -11.06 -2.33 5.92
C PHE A 67 -10.14 -2.03 7.11
N LYS A 68 -10.20 -0.82 7.68
CA LYS A 68 -9.47 -0.48 8.92
C LYS A 68 -9.82 -1.41 10.06
N LEU A 69 -11.12 -1.68 10.27
CA LEU A 69 -11.59 -2.62 11.31
C LEU A 69 -11.02 -4.02 11.07
N LEU A 70 -11.00 -4.47 9.82
CA LEU A 70 -10.47 -5.79 9.47
C LEU A 70 -9.00 -5.95 9.83
N ILE A 71 -8.16 -4.92 9.54
CA ILE A 71 -6.70 -5.00 9.74
C ILE A 71 -6.22 -4.44 11.08
N ASN A 72 -7.11 -3.93 11.92
CA ASN A 72 -6.72 -3.22 13.14
C ASN A 72 -5.95 -4.08 14.13
N ASP A 73 -6.34 -5.33 14.28
CA ASP A 73 -5.69 -6.32 15.19
C ASP A 73 -4.42 -6.96 14.60
N LEU A 74 -4.08 -6.69 13.35
CA LEU A 74 -2.78 -7.09 12.81
C LEU A 74 -1.68 -6.34 13.56
N SER A 75 -0.94 -7.06 14.39
CA SER A 75 0.15 -6.50 15.16
C SER A 75 1.31 -7.50 15.25
N PHE A 76 2.51 -6.98 15.35
CA PHE A 76 3.74 -7.74 15.53
C PHE A 76 4.51 -7.17 16.72
N GLN A 77 5.43 -7.95 17.26
CA GLN A 77 6.38 -7.46 18.28
C GLN A 77 7.49 -6.57 17.67
N LEU A 78 7.30 -6.13 16.43
CA LEU A 78 8.21 -5.30 15.68
C LEU A 78 7.52 -3.98 15.28
N PRO A 79 8.27 -2.90 15.11
CA PRO A 79 7.75 -1.67 14.52
C PRO A 79 7.03 -1.95 13.20
N THR A 80 5.74 -1.60 13.17
CA THR A 80 4.86 -1.92 12.05
C THR A 80 4.11 -0.68 11.61
N ILE A 81 4.17 -0.37 10.33
CA ILE A 81 3.45 0.72 9.70
C ILE A 81 2.40 0.12 8.78
N LYS A 82 1.14 0.53 8.96
CA LYS A 82 0.01 0.10 8.13
C LYS A 82 -0.56 1.30 7.39
N TYR A 83 -0.62 1.21 6.09
CA TYR A 83 -1.28 2.21 5.24
C TYR A 83 -2.23 1.50 4.28
N VAL A 84 -3.50 1.45 4.64
CA VAL A 84 -4.55 0.68 3.95
C VAL A 84 -4.13 -0.79 3.85
N ASP A 85 -3.84 -1.27 2.65
CA ASP A 85 -3.39 -2.64 2.35
C ASP A 85 -1.86 -2.82 2.35
N ASP A 86 -1.11 -1.72 2.38
CA ASP A 86 0.34 -1.76 2.50
C ASP A 86 0.75 -1.91 3.97
N VAL A 87 1.52 -2.93 4.26
CA VAL A 87 2.06 -3.22 5.60
C VAL A 87 3.58 -3.26 5.49
N SER A 88 4.26 -2.45 6.29
CA SER A 88 5.71 -2.43 6.41
C SER A 88 6.11 -2.84 7.81
N VAL A 89 6.99 -3.82 7.93
CA VAL A 89 7.54 -4.29 9.21
C VAL A 89 9.03 -4.01 9.20
N VAL A 90 9.54 -3.41 10.27
CA VAL A 90 10.94 -3.05 10.41
C VAL A 90 11.57 -3.87 11.51
N SER A 91 12.73 -4.47 11.23
CA SER A 91 13.56 -5.14 12.22
C SER A 91 14.98 -4.57 12.17
N VAL A 92 15.61 -4.49 13.33
CA VAL A 92 17.04 -4.17 13.44
C VAL A 92 17.74 -5.46 13.83
N ALA A 93 18.45 -6.06 12.87
CA ALA A 93 19.22 -7.26 13.11
C ALA A 93 20.67 -6.90 13.52
N SER A 94 21.11 -7.42 14.64
CA SER A 94 22.52 -7.35 15.08
C SER A 94 23.29 -8.62 14.71
N ASP A 95 22.58 -9.73 14.47
CA ASP A 95 23.09 -11.04 14.10
C ASP A 95 22.47 -11.45 12.74
N PRO A 96 23.26 -11.96 11.78
CA PRO A 96 22.75 -12.53 10.54
C PRO A 96 21.74 -13.65 10.73
N ASN A 97 21.82 -14.40 11.83
CA ASN A 97 20.91 -15.50 12.17
C ASN A 97 19.63 -15.05 12.89
N ASP A 98 19.38 -13.74 13.01
CA ASP A 98 18.15 -13.25 13.63
C ASP A 98 16.91 -13.62 12.82
N GLN A 99 16.08 -14.48 13.39
CA GLN A 99 14.84 -14.96 12.77
C GLN A 99 13.61 -14.14 13.15
N THR A 100 13.78 -13.01 13.79
CA THR A 100 12.66 -12.19 14.29
C THR A 100 11.75 -11.75 13.17
N LEU A 101 12.33 -11.32 12.05
CA LEU A 101 11.57 -10.90 10.86
C LEU A 101 10.86 -12.09 10.20
N GLN A 102 11.52 -13.27 10.13
CA GLN A 102 10.89 -14.50 9.60
C GLN A 102 9.69 -14.94 10.46
N LYS A 103 9.77 -14.81 11.78
CA LYS A 103 8.63 -15.07 12.68
C LYS A 103 7.48 -14.08 12.46
N ALA A 104 7.79 -12.81 12.22
CA ALA A 104 6.78 -11.82 11.89
C ALA A 104 6.08 -12.13 10.55
N VAL A 105 6.82 -12.57 9.54
CA VAL A 105 6.27 -13.03 8.26
C VAL A 105 5.36 -14.24 8.46
N ALA A 106 5.76 -15.24 9.24
CA ALA A 106 4.92 -16.39 9.56
C ALA A 106 3.61 -15.97 10.26
N SER A 107 3.70 -15.07 11.25
CA SER A 107 2.53 -14.52 11.94
C SER A 107 1.60 -13.76 11.00
N LEU A 108 2.15 -13.04 10.02
CA LEU A 108 1.36 -12.34 8.98
C LEU A 108 0.60 -13.34 8.10
N ILE A 109 1.23 -14.44 7.71
CA ILE A 109 0.59 -15.50 6.91
C ILE A 109 -0.59 -16.10 7.68
N ASP A 110 -0.37 -16.47 8.94
CA ASP A 110 -1.41 -17.06 9.78
C ASP A 110 -2.58 -16.10 10.01
N TRP A 111 -2.27 -14.84 10.25
CA TRP A 111 -3.30 -13.79 10.38
C TRP A 111 -4.07 -13.61 9.07
N SER A 112 -3.38 -13.56 7.93
CA SER A 112 -3.99 -13.41 6.61
C SER A 112 -4.94 -14.56 6.29
N ASN A 113 -4.52 -15.79 6.55
CA ASN A 113 -5.34 -16.98 6.33
C ASN A 113 -6.61 -16.96 7.20
N ARG A 114 -6.49 -16.60 8.48
CA ARG A 114 -7.64 -16.47 9.40
C ARG A 114 -8.64 -15.40 8.98
N ASN A 115 -8.18 -14.35 8.31
CA ASN A 115 -9.02 -13.21 7.89
C ASN A 115 -9.42 -13.26 6.41
N GLY A 116 -9.14 -14.36 5.69
CA GLY A 116 -9.51 -14.52 4.29
C GLY A 116 -8.79 -13.58 3.33
N LEU A 117 -7.66 -12.99 3.77
CA LEU A 117 -6.82 -12.14 2.96
C LEU A 117 -5.67 -12.97 2.37
N ARG A 118 -5.17 -12.54 1.22
CA ARG A 118 -4.00 -13.17 0.60
C ARG A 118 -2.87 -12.17 0.47
N MET A 119 -1.72 -12.55 0.94
CA MET A 119 -0.49 -11.81 0.71
C MET A 119 -0.13 -11.86 -0.77
N ASN A 120 0.31 -10.75 -1.32
CA ASN A 120 0.80 -10.69 -2.70
C ASN A 120 2.31 -10.87 -2.71
N ASN A 121 2.78 -12.11 -2.93
CA ASN A 121 4.19 -12.46 -2.90
C ASN A 121 5.00 -11.67 -3.93
N ASP A 122 4.46 -11.44 -5.12
CA ASP A 122 5.18 -10.71 -6.18
C ASP A 122 5.47 -9.26 -5.81
N LYS A 123 4.60 -8.65 -5.00
CA LYS A 123 4.73 -7.25 -4.52
C LYS A 123 5.42 -7.15 -3.18
N THR A 124 5.51 -8.24 -2.42
CA THR A 124 6.21 -8.25 -1.14
C THR A 124 7.71 -8.31 -1.40
N LYS A 125 8.44 -7.37 -0.84
CA LYS A 125 9.89 -7.23 -1.03
C LYS A 125 10.58 -7.06 0.31
N GLU A 126 11.81 -7.52 0.38
CA GLU A 126 12.73 -7.26 1.47
C GLU A 126 13.72 -6.18 1.06
N LEU A 127 13.84 -5.13 1.86
CA LEU A 127 14.86 -4.11 1.70
C LEU A 127 15.76 -4.10 2.93
N THR A 128 17.03 -4.43 2.75
CA THR A 128 18.03 -4.41 3.81
C THR A 128 18.76 -3.06 3.76
N ILE A 129 18.62 -2.24 4.79
CA ILE A 129 19.34 -0.97 4.92
C ILE A 129 20.66 -1.24 5.64
N ILE A 130 21.76 -0.80 5.03
CA ILE A 130 23.09 -1.06 5.51
C ILE A 130 23.63 0.19 6.20
N TYR A 131 23.81 0.09 7.51
CA TYR A 131 24.47 1.15 8.27
C TYR A 131 25.98 1.13 8.04
N PHE A 132 26.63 2.29 8.10
CA PHE A 132 28.04 2.51 7.79
C PHE A 132 28.97 1.37 8.24
N GLY A 133 29.79 0.84 7.32
CA GLY A 133 30.87 -0.11 7.60
C GLY A 133 30.50 -1.60 7.63
N ARG A 134 29.23 -1.98 7.54
CA ARG A 134 28.79 -3.39 7.68
C ARG A 134 28.28 -4.04 6.38
N ARG A 135 28.76 -3.59 5.23
CA ARG A 135 28.31 -4.13 3.91
C ARG A 135 28.53 -5.64 3.74
N HIS A 136 29.55 -6.19 4.39
CA HIS A 136 29.88 -7.63 4.33
C HIS A 136 28.86 -8.53 5.04
N LEU A 137 28.04 -8.01 5.94
CA LEU A 137 27.07 -8.81 6.70
C LEU A 137 25.77 -9.08 5.93
N VAL A 138 25.53 -8.41 4.83
CA VAL A 138 24.26 -8.54 4.08
C VAL A 138 24.19 -9.85 3.29
N SER A 139 25.34 -10.35 2.82
CA SER A 139 25.42 -11.64 2.11
C SER A 139 25.05 -12.82 3.02
N ASP A 140 25.22 -12.68 4.32
CA ASP A 140 25.08 -13.77 5.28
C ASP A 140 23.67 -13.82 5.91
N VAL A 141 22.81 -12.81 5.65
CA VAL A 141 21.43 -12.79 6.14
C VAL A 141 20.57 -13.78 5.33
N PRO A 142 19.93 -14.75 5.98
CA PRO A 142 19.06 -15.70 5.30
C PRO A 142 17.95 -15.01 4.52
N GLU A 143 17.52 -15.62 3.42
CA GLU A 143 16.38 -15.13 2.66
C GLU A 143 15.08 -15.34 3.45
N LEU A 144 14.22 -14.34 3.45
CA LEU A 144 12.88 -14.45 4.00
C LEU A 144 11.99 -15.31 3.09
N THR A 145 11.18 -16.16 3.67
CA THR A 145 10.29 -17.05 2.92
C THR A 145 8.83 -16.90 3.34
N VAL A 146 7.93 -17.02 2.37
CA VAL A 146 6.48 -17.07 2.53
C VAL A 146 5.96 -18.39 1.96
N GLY A 147 5.51 -19.30 2.82
CA GLY A 147 5.01 -20.59 2.37
C GLY A 147 6.03 -21.41 1.54
N GLY A 148 7.32 -21.27 1.85
CA GLY A 148 8.41 -21.92 1.10
C GLY A 148 8.88 -21.17 -0.16
N ILE A 149 8.28 -20.04 -0.49
CA ILE A 149 8.70 -19.18 -1.61
C ILE A 149 9.56 -18.05 -1.04
N SER A 150 10.76 -17.85 -1.61
CA SER A 150 11.65 -16.76 -1.21
C SER A 150 11.05 -15.40 -1.55
N ILE A 151 11.14 -14.44 -0.61
CA ILE A 151 10.82 -13.03 -0.84
C ILE A 151 12.01 -12.38 -1.54
N GLU A 152 11.74 -11.70 -2.65
CA GLU A 152 12.78 -11.00 -3.40
C GLU A 152 13.42 -9.88 -2.56
N ARG A 153 14.73 -9.96 -2.40
CA ARG A 153 15.53 -8.90 -1.79
C ARG A 153 15.90 -7.87 -2.84
N VAL A 154 15.59 -6.60 -2.56
CA VAL A 154 15.79 -5.49 -3.51
C VAL A 154 16.74 -4.44 -2.95
N CYS A 155 17.48 -3.77 -3.85
CA CYS A 155 18.38 -2.67 -3.46
C CYS A 155 17.63 -1.36 -3.25
N SER A 156 16.45 -1.21 -3.82
CA SER A 156 15.57 -0.06 -3.61
C SER A 156 14.11 -0.46 -3.73
N PHE A 157 13.24 0.23 -3.01
CA PHE A 157 11.80 -0.03 -3.03
C PHE A 157 11.00 1.26 -2.91
N LYS A 158 9.87 1.32 -3.61
CA LYS A 158 8.99 2.47 -3.58
C LYS A 158 7.89 2.30 -2.54
N VAL A 159 8.00 3.03 -1.43
CA VAL A 159 7.01 3.07 -0.34
C VAL A 159 6.21 4.35 -0.41
N LEU A 160 4.89 4.25 -0.56
CA LEU A 160 3.96 5.41 -0.57
C LEU A 160 4.41 6.57 -1.50
N GLY A 161 5.04 6.24 -2.61
CA GLY A 161 5.49 7.24 -3.58
C GLY A 161 6.94 7.69 -3.46
N VAL A 162 7.62 7.39 -2.36
CA VAL A 162 9.04 7.67 -2.12
C VAL A 162 9.87 6.43 -2.40
N ILE A 163 10.99 6.56 -3.12
CA ILE A 163 11.93 5.47 -3.35
C ILE A 163 12.98 5.51 -2.25
N ILE A 164 13.07 4.42 -1.51
CA ILE A 164 14.06 4.20 -0.45
C ILE A 164 15.09 3.21 -1.00
N SER A 165 16.36 3.56 -0.94
CA SER A 165 17.48 2.70 -1.33
C SER A 165 18.21 2.14 -0.10
N GLN A 166 18.89 1.00 -0.27
CA GLN A 166 19.60 0.31 0.81
C GLN A 166 20.72 1.15 1.46
N ASP A 167 21.25 2.13 0.74
CA ASP A 167 22.28 3.05 1.19
C ASP A 167 21.71 4.37 1.74
N LEU A 168 20.39 4.51 1.76
CA LEU A 168 19.66 5.71 2.14
C LEU A 168 20.07 6.97 1.37
N THR A 169 20.69 6.82 0.21
CA THR A 169 20.90 7.95 -0.70
C THR A 169 19.60 8.22 -1.45
N TRP A 170 19.23 9.46 -1.57
CA TRP A 170 17.99 9.85 -2.26
C TRP A 170 18.16 10.00 -3.77
N LYS A 171 19.31 9.57 -4.31
CA LYS A 171 19.64 9.73 -5.73
C LYS A 171 18.57 9.15 -6.67
N GLU A 172 18.14 7.91 -6.42
CA GLU A 172 17.13 7.26 -7.25
C GLU A 172 15.77 7.97 -7.14
N HIS A 173 15.40 8.41 -5.93
CA HIS A 173 14.17 9.16 -5.72
C HIS A 173 14.20 10.51 -6.46
N VAL A 174 15.28 11.26 -6.33
CA VAL A 174 15.43 12.56 -7.01
C VAL A 174 15.39 12.39 -8.52
N LEU A 175 16.10 11.41 -9.08
CA LEU A 175 16.04 11.12 -10.52
C LEU A 175 14.62 10.76 -10.98
N TYR A 176 13.90 9.98 -10.18
CA TYR A 176 12.50 9.60 -10.47
C TYR A 176 11.58 10.83 -10.51
N ILE A 177 11.60 11.70 -9.48
CA ILE A 177 10.71 12.87 -9.42
C ILE A 177 11.07 13.89 -10.49
N VAL A 178 12.36 14.12 -10.77
CA VAL A 178 12.82 15.00 -11.84
C VAL A 178 12.36 14.49 -13.20
N SER A 179 12.57 13.19 -13.50
CA SER A 179 12.08 12.60 -14.75
C SER A 179 10.57 12.76 -14.93
N LYS A 180 9.80 12.58 -13.85
CA LYS A 180 8.35 12.74 -13.85
C LYS A 180 7.94 14.21 -14.06
N ALA A 181 8.66 15.16 -13.45
CA ALA A 181 8.44 16.59 -13.63
C ALA A 181 8.77 17.03 -15.07
N CYS A 182 9.90 16.60 -15.61
CA CYS A 182 10.32 16.90 -16.99
C CYS A 182 9.29 16.45 -18.04
N LYS A 183 8.71 15.26 -17.87
CA LYS A 183 7.63 14.78 -18.77
C LYS A 183 6.40 15.67 -18.74
N ARG A 184 6.13 16.35 -17.62
CA ARG A 184 4.99 17.27 -17.48
C ARG A 184 5.28 18.68 -17.99
N LEU A 185 6.53 19.08 -18.13
CA LEU A 185 6.90 20.37 -18.71
C LEU A 185 6.36 20.55 -20.12
N PHE A 186 6.22 19.47 -20.90
CA PHE A 186 5.61 19.51 -22.20
C PHE A 186 4.20 20.15 -22.18
N ILE A 187 3.40 19.84 -21.16
CA ILE A 187 2.06 20.42 -20.98
C ILE A 187 2.17 21.93 -20.80
N ILE A 188 3.10 22.40 -19.96
CA ILE A 188 3.31 23.84 -19.73
C ILE A 188 3.70 24.56 -21.03
N TYR A 189 4.58 23.98 -21.83
CA TYR A 189 4.96 24.55 -23.13
C TYR A 189 3.76 24.66 -24.09
N GLN A 190 2.90 23.66 -24.13
CA GLN A 190 1.68 23.71 -24.97
C GLN A 190 0.70 24.79 -24.49
N LEU A 191 0.52 24.93 -23.18
CA LEU A 191 -0.35 25.95 -22.59
C LEU A 191 0.16 27.38 -22.89
N ILE A 192 1.46 27.61 -22.76
CA ILE A 192 2.07 28.90 -23.12
C ILE A 192 1.83 29.21 -24.62
N ARG A 193 2.03 28.23 -25.50
CA ARG A 193 1.80 28.41 -26.97
C ARG A 193 0.33 28.64 -27.30
N SER A 194 -0.62 28.15 -26.52
CA SER A 194 -2.06 28.37 -26.72
C SER A 194 -2.53 29.74 -26.20
N GLY A 195 -1.63 30.58 -25.66
CA GLY A 195 -1.96 31.94 -25.21
C GLY A 195 -2.72 31.98 -23.87
N ILE A 196 -2.66 30.97 -23.08
CA ILE A 196 -3.26 30.94 -21.72
C ILE A 196 -2.57 31.98 -20.83
N SER A 197 -3.33 32.58 -19.91
CA SER A 197 -2.82 33.62 -19.02
C SER A 197 -1.64 33.12 -18.17
N VAL A 198 -0.69 33.98 -17.85
CA VAL A 198 0.47 33.67 -17.03
C VAL A 198 0.02 33.16 -15.63
N ALA A 199 -1.04 33.72 -15.08
CA ALA A 199 -1.58 33.30 -13.78
C ALA A 199 -2.06 31.84 -13.81
N ASP A 200 -2.76 31.45 -14.87
CA ASP A 200 -3.23 30.06 -15.05
C ASP A 200 -2.06 29.09 -15.28
N VAL A 201 -1.05 29.50 -16.06
CA VAL A 201 0.17 28.70 -16.27
C VAL A 201 0.89 28.46 -14.94
N ILE A 202 1.01 29.48 -14.08
CA ILE A 202 1.61 29.34 -12.74
C ILE A 202 0.78 28.39 -11.88
N ALA A 203 -0.54 28.53 -11.87
CA ALA A 203 -1.42 27.63 -11.11
C ALA A 203 -1.27 26.17 -11.54
N ILE A 204 -1.21 25.93 -12.85
CA ILE A 204 -1.00 24.60 -13.43
C ILE A 204 0.40 24.07 -13.12
N TYR A 205 1.43 24.90 -13.20
CA TYR A 205 2.79 24.53 -12.79
C TYR A 205 2.83 24.09 -11.31
N CYS A 206 2.25 24.88 -10.41
CA CYS A 206 2.21 24.53 -8.99
C CYS A 206 1.46 23.23 -8.73
N SER A 207 0.36 22.98 -9.43
CA SER A 207 -0.43 21.75 -9.23
C SER A 207 0.19 20.50 -9.85
N LEU A 208 0.80 20.60 -11.02
CA LEU A 208 1.30 19.44 -11.77
C LEU A 208 2.78 19.16 -11.58
N ILE A 209 3.62 20.17 -11.44
CA ILE A 209 5.07 20.02 -11.43
C ILE A 209 5.61 20.18 -10.01
N ARG A 210 5.36 21.34 -9.40
CA ARG A 210 5.84 21.65 -8.06
C ARG A 210 5.33 20.62 -7.04
N SER A 211 4.08 20.19 -7.11
CA SER A 211 3.51 19.15 -6.26
C SER A 211 4.23 17.81 -6.34
N VAL A 212 4.84 17.47 -7.48
CA VAL A 212 5.65 16.24 -7.63
C VAL A 212 7.03 16.42 -7.02
N LEU A 213 7.65 17.58 -7.25
CA LEU A 213 9.02 17.86 -6.76
C LEU A 213 9.06 18.03 -5.25
N GLU A 214 7.99 18.54 -4.63
CA GLU A 214 7.92 18.80 -3.18
C GLU A 214 7.24 17.66 -2.39
N TYR A 215 6.70 16.66 -3.10
CA TYR A 215 6.01 15.56 -2.42
C TYR A 215 6.93 14.88 -1.40
N CYS A 216 6.47 14.82 -0.14
CA CYS A 216 7.20 14.18 0.96
C CYS A 216 8.62 14.75 1.21
N SER A 217 8.87 16.01 0.84
CA SER A 217 10.20 16.64 0.98
C SER A 217 10.79 16.54 2.38
N PRO A 218 10.03 16.60 3.50
CA PRO A 218 10.63 16.45 4.84
C PRO A 218 11.33 15.10 5.07
N VAL A 219 11.05 14.08 4.25
CA VAL A 219 11.64 12.74 4.38
C VAL A 219 12.98 12.64 3.66
N TRP A 220 13.12 13.30 2.50
CA TRP A 220 14.27 13.10 1.61
C TRP A 220 15.09 14.38 1.35
N HIS A 221 14.64 15.52 1.84
CA HIS A 221 15.38 16.77 1.78
C HIS A 221 16.21 16.92 3.06
N CYS A 222 17.51 16.72 2.94
CA CYS A 222 18.49 16.93 4.01
C CYS A 222 19.32 18.18 3.71
#